data_4484169c55f9f2cabe8d5e237dbaf1c2
#
_entry.id   4484169c55f9f2cabe8d5e237dbaf1c2
#
_cell.length_a   1.000
_cell.length_b   1.000
_cell.length_c   1.000
_cell.angle_alpha   90.00
_cell.angle_beta   90.00
_cell.angle_gamma   90.00
#
_symmetry.space_group_name_H-M   'P 1'
#
loop_
_entity.id
_entity.type
_entity.pdbx_description
1 polymer ?
#
loop_
_entity_poly.entity_id
_entity_poly.type
_entity_poly.pdbx_seq_one_letter_code
_entity_poly.pdbx_strand_id
1 'polypeptide(L)'
;MTYGKVLYGMLFLIVLPGLLVLWATAAATNVAMPVYGTPAIGALFAALGLVLTSAAMLELWRYGHGLPMNAFPPAALVAVGTFRWLPHPIYTGFVAICLGVSMAARSSSGLWLVTPSLVLGSVALVMGYERLDLKRRFGRTLHLLPADDETVPSTLERIQMLLLVVVPWLALYEFTIKLPLRGIRFGFAFEDHLPIYSWTALIYESSYITVALAPWCARTRRDLRRLMISGWAAMALVFPLYWFVPSSAPRRPLSSSNWITHLLNMERTTFPPTAAFPSFHVLWAVFVARLYRPRWLGVIYVAAIAITCVTTGMHYIPDVIAALAIAPVLLEPHRAWEALRRATEWLANSWREWRVGRVRIINHGVFAGAAAFVQVAVVLAAVRPGQEWKVLVTAIAGLIGAAAWAQWVEGSSRLRRPFGFYGGLIGVGAACAFFDERWTLLAAHCLAAPWMQAIGRLRCLVNGCCHGGPATSSVGIQVTHPRSRVTYLSELNGVPIHPTQLYSILGNIVLGLLLMRLWMSGCPLSLITGIYAIGNGISRFVEEAYRGEPQTPIFAGLRLYQWIAVGMVVLGAVFTSVSTPSPTALNFSTHVLVLASAFAVIAGAAMGIDFPESNRPLARLT
;
A
#
# COMPACT_ATOMS: atom_id res chain seq x y z
N MET A 1 -3.22 29.58 25.15
CA MET A 1 -3.72 28.21 24.98
C MET A 1 -5.07 28.10 24.28
N THR A 2 -6.04 28.96 24.56
CA THR A 2 -7.40 28.91 23.99
C THR A 2 -7.43 29.17 22.48
N TYR A 3 -6.70 30.19 22.00
CA TYR A 3 -6.63 30.54 20.58
C TYR A 3 -6.06 29.40 19.70
N GLY A 4 -4.99 28.70 20.15
CA GLY A 4 -4.43 27.58 19.43
C GLY A 4 -5.41 26.41 19.28
N LYS A 5 -6.23 26.13 20.28
CA LYS A 5 -7.28 25.10 20.21
C LYS A 5 -8.39 25.47 19.23
N VAL A 6 -8.80 26.74 19.23
CA VAL A 6 -9.81 27.24 18.28
C VAL A 6 -9.30 27.15 16.85
N LEU A 7 -8.08 27.64 16.60
CA LEU A 7 -7.44 27.52 15.27
C LEU A 7 -7.33 26.06 14.81
N TYR A 8 -6.93 25.17 15.70
CA TYR A 8 -6.86 23.74 15.39
C TYR A 8 -8.26 23.16 15.08
N GLY A 9 -9.27 23.51 15.87
CA GLY A 9 -10.64 23.11 15.60
C GLY A 9 -11.15 23.61 14.25
N MET A 10 -10.92 24.88 13.93
CA MET A 10 -11.27 25.46 12.61
C MET A 10 -10.56 24.75 11.46
N LEU A 11 -9.27 24.41 11.63
CA LEU A 11 -8.50 23.69 10.61
C LEU A 11 -9.16 22.35 10.25
N PHE A 12 -9.58 21.56 11.25
CA PHE A 12 -10.11 20.22 11.01
C PHE A 12 -11.61 20.17 10.75
N LEU A 13 -12.39 21.13 11.27
CA LEU A 13 -13.85 21.14 11.10
C LEU A 13 -14.31 21.96 9.89
N ILE A 14 -13.51 22.92 9.41
CA ILE A 14 -13.91 23.82 8.32
C ILE A 14 -12.91 23.75 7.17
N VAL A 15 -11.62 24.04 7.44
CA VAL A 15 -10.62 24.21 6.38
C VAL A 15 -10.34 22.88 5.67
N LEU A 16 -10.07 21.80 6.41
CA LEU A 16 -9.78 20.50 5.83
C LEU A 16 -10.97 19.93 5.03
N PRO A 17 -12.21 19.88 5.54
CA PRO A 17 -13.36 19.49 4.73
C PRO A 17 -13.54 20.36 3.49
N GLY A 18 -13.39 21.68 3.61
CA GLY A 18 -13.46 22.62 2.48
C GLY A 18 -12.40 22.32 1.41
N LEU A 19 -11.15 22.05 1.83
CA LEU A 19 -10.07 21.65 0.92
C LEU A 19 -10.34 20.31 0.23
N LEU A 20 -10.94 19.33 0.93
CA LEU A 20 -11.30 18.05 0.34
C LEU A 20 -12.40 18.19 -0.73
N VAL A 21 -13.41 19.04 -0.47
CA VAL A 21 -14.45 19.38 -1.46
C VAL A 21 -13.85 20.11 -2.66
N LEU A 22 -13.01 21.11 -2.42
CA LEU A 22 -12.32 21.84 -3.47
C LEU A 22 -11.46 20.90 -4.31
N TRP A 23 -10.72 20.01 -3.69
CA TRP A 23 -9.93 19.01 -4.41
C TRP A 23 -10.80 18.07 -5.24
N ALA A 24 -11.88 17.54 -4.67
CA ALA A 24 -12.82 16.68 -5.40
C ALA A 24 -13.42 17.39 -6.63
N THR A 25 -13.79 18.66 -6.51
CA THR A 25 -14.34 19.43 -7.64
C THR A 25 -13.28 19.74 -8.68
N ALA A 26 -12.08 20.14 -8.29
CA ALA A 26 -10.98 20.46 -9.19
C ALA A 26 -10.46 19.24 -9.97
N ALA A 27 -10.46 18.05 -9.34
CA ALA A 27 -10.01 16.80 -9.96
C ALA A 27 -11.12 16.07 -10.77
N ALA A 28 -12.33 16.59 -10.85
CA ALA A 28 -13.48 15.89 -11.42
C ALA A 28 -13.28 15.48 -12.89
N THR A 29 -12.62 16.29 -13.69
CA THR A 29 -12.33 16.02 -15.12
C THR A 29 -11.28 14.92 -15.34
N ASN A 30 -10.42 14.69 -14.34
CA ASN A 30 -9.29 13.76 -14.44
C ASN A 30 -9.63 12.35 -13.95
N VAL A 31 -10.76 12.18 -13.25
CA VAL A 31 -11.18 10.90 -12.67
C VAL A 31 -12.48 10.45 -13.33
N ALA A 32 -12.35 9.81 -14.48
CA ALA A 32 -13.49 9.29 -15.27
C ALA A 32 -13.89 7.88 -14.80
N MET A 33 -14.35 7.76 -13.56
CA MET A 33 -14.76 6.49 -12.96
C MET A 33 -16.27 6.48 -12.67
N PRO A 34 -16.94 5.32 -12.75
CA PRO A 34 -18.37 5.21 -12.45
C PRO A 34 -18.67 5.65 -11.01
N VAL A 35 -19.79 6.34 -10.83
CA VAL A 35 -20.27 6.72 -9.49
C VAL A 35 -21.35 5.72 -9.07
N TYR A 36 -21.13 5.09 -7.92
CA TYR A 36 -22.00 4.09 -7.34
C TYR A 36 -22.71 4.59 -6.09
N GLY A 37 -23.86 3.99 -5.83
CA GLY A 37 -24.74 4.34 -4.74
C GLY A 37 -25.77 5.40 -5.13
N THR A 38 -26.80 5.51 -4.29
CA THR A 38 -27.84 6.54 -4.41
C THR A 38 -27.51 7.71 -3.50
N PRO A 39 -28.01 8.92 -3.77
CA PRO A 39 -27.88 10.04 -2.85
C PRO A 39 -28.37 9.72 -1.43
N ALA A 40 -29.43 8.92 -1.30
CA ALA A 40 -29.98 8.50 0.00
C ALA A 40 -29.01 7.61 0.78
N ILE A 41 -28.36 6.63 0.11
CA ILE A 41 -27.31 5.80 0.74
C ILE A 41 -26.13 6.67 1.15
N GLY A 42 -25.72 7.60 0.29
CA GLY A 42 -24.66 8.56 0.61
C GLY A 42 -24.99 9.41 1.85
N ALA A 43 -26.20 9.95 1.91
CA ALA A 43 -26.67 10.72 3.07
C ALA A 43 -26.68 9.87 4.35
N LEU A 44 -27.07 8.60 4.27
CA LEU A 44 -27.04 7.67 5.39
C LEU A 44 -25.60 7.45 5.91
N PHE A 45 -24.64 7.19 5.02
CA PHE A 45 -23.23 7.03 5.40
C PHE A 45 -22.67 8.31 6.03
N ALA A 46 -22.98 9.48 5.48
CA ALA A 46 -22.58 10.76 6.04
C ALA A 46 -23.17 11.00 7.43
N ALA A 47 -24.46 10.70 7.62
CA ALA A 47 -25.13 10.82 8.92
C ALA A 47 -24.54 9.86 9.97
N LEU A 48 -24.34 8.58 9.62
CA LEU A 48 -23.70 7.60 10.51
C LEU A 48 -22.26 8.02 10.87
N GLY A 49 -21.50 8.51 9.90
CA GLY A 49 -20.17 9.04 10.13
C GLY A 49 -20.16 10.24 11.08
N LEU A 50 -21.11 11.16 10.91
CA LEU A 50 -21.27 12.32 11.79
C LEU A 50 -21.62 11.91 13.22
N VAL A 51 -22.57 10.98 13.39
CA VAL A 51 -22.95 10.44 14.70
C VAL A 51 -21.74 9.77 15.37
N LEU A 52 -21.01 8.92 14.65
CA LEU A 52 -19.84 8.25 15.18
C LEU A 52 -18.74 9.23 15.60
N THR A 53 -18.44 10.22 14.76
CA THR A 53 -17.44 11.26 15.05
C THR A 53 -17.85 12.09 16.27
N SER A 54 -19.10 12.54 16.32
CA SER A 54 -19.61 13.35 17.43
C SER A 54 -19.63 12.58 18.74
N ALA A 55 -20.06 11.31 18.73
CA ALA A 55 -20.04 10.45 19.91
C ALA A 55 -18.61 10.25 20.43
N ALA A 56 -17.67 9.95 19.54
CA ALA A 56 -16.27 9.77 19.90
C ALA A 56 -15.62 11.06 20.44
N MET A 57 -15.96 12.23 19.90
CA MET A 57 -15.49 13.51 20.41
C MET A 57 -16.04 13.80 21.81
N LEU A 58 -17.33 13.50 22.06
CA LEU A 58 -17.95 13.63 23.39
C LEU A 58 -17.30 12.68 24.42
N GLU A 59 -16.99 11.45 24.01
CA GLU A 59 -16.30 10.48 24.87
C GLU A 59 -14.88 10.92 25.22
N LEU A 60 -14.12 11.45 24.25
CA LEU A 60 -12.80 12.04 24.53
C LEU A 60 -12.89 13.23 25.47
N TRP A 61 -13.88 14.09 25.30
CA TRP A 61 -14.08 15.21 26.20
C TRP A 61 -14.43 14.77 27.63
N ARG A 62 -15.37 13.82 27.79
CA ARG A 62 -15.83 13.34 29.10
C ARG A 62 -14.79 12.47 29.82
N TYR A 63 -14.18 11.52 29.13
CA TYR A 63 -13.33 10.49 29.75
C TYR A 63 -11.84 10.72 29.48
N GLY A 64 -11.49 11.43 28.42
CA GLY A 64 -10.12 11.76 28.06
C GLY A 64 -9.65 13.11 28.59
N HIS A 65 -10.59 13.94 29.12
CA HIS A 65 -10.32 15.31 29.58
C HIS A 65 -9.68 16.20 28.50
N GLY A 66 -10.06 15.99 27.24
CA GLY A 66 -9.55 16.75 26.10
C GLY A 66 -10.34 16.51 24.82
N LEU A 67 -9.97 17.24 23.77
CA LEU A 67 -10.51 17.08 22.43
C LEU A 67 -9.54 16.26 21.57
N PRO A 68 -9.97 15.73 20.40
CA PRO A 68 -9.12 14.97 19.48
C PRO A 68 -8.12 15.88 18.75
N MET A 69 -7.22 16.45 19.49
CA MET A 69 -6.23 17.39 18.99
C MET A 69 -4.84 16.84 19.23
N ASN A 70 -4.17 16.36 18.18
CA ASN A 70 -2.80 15.83 18.28
C ASN A 70 -1.81 16.86 18.84
N ALA A 71 -2.04 18.14 18.57
CA ALA A 71 -1.25 19.23 19.15
C ALA A 71 -1.58 19.51 20.63
N PHE A 72 -2.77 19.10 21.12
CA PHE A 72 -3.24 19.26 22.48
C PHE A 72 -3.91 17.95 22.94
N PRO A 73 -3.15 16.87 23.05
CA PRO A 73 -3.70 15.53 23.16
C PRO A 73 -4.44 15.32 24.50
N PRO A 74 -5.48 14.44 24.53
CA PRO A 74 -6.23 14.12 25.74
C PRO A 74 -5.32 13.62 26.87
N ALA A 75 -5.67 13.92 28.12
CA ALA A 75 -4.87 13.58 29.29
C ALA A 75 -4.96 12.08 29.67
N ALA A 76 -6.05 11.40 29.30
CA ALA A 76 -6.29 10.00 29.59
C ALA A 76 -6.62 9.19 28.32
N LEU A 77 -6.24 7.91 28.33
CA LEU A 77 -6.58 6.97 27.27
C LEU A 77 -8.05 6.51 27.41
N VAL A 78 -8.88 6.79 26.42
CA VAL A 78 -10.27 6.38 26.38
C VAL A 78 -10.39 5.01 25.71
N ALA A 79 -11.03 4.06 26.41
CA ALA A 79 -11.27 2.70 25.93
C ALA A 79 -12.74 2.27 26.17
N VAL A 80 -13.65 3.22 26.27
CA VAL A 80 -15.09 3.01 26.52
C VAL A 80 -15.92 3.52 25.34
N GLY A 81 -17.21 3.20 25.32
CA GLY A 81 -18.12 3.68 24.29
C GLY A 81 -17.69 3.27 22.88
N THR A 82 -17.59 4.23 21.96
CA THR A 82 -17.17 3.99 20.57
C THR A 82 -15.72 3.49 20.48
N PHE A 83 -14.83 3.91 21.38
CA PHE A 83 -13.43 3.44 21.44
C PHE A 83 -13.28 1.97 21.88
N ARG A 84 -14.30 1.39 22.48
CA ARG A 84 -14.35 -0.04 22.76
C ARG A 84 -14.56 -0.87 21.49
N TRP A 85 -15.28 -0.31 20.50
CA TRP A 85 -15.62 -0.97 19.26
C TRP A 85 -14.57 -0.73 18.17
N LEU A 86 -14.10 0.49 18.08
CA LEU A 86 -13.13 0.95 17.06
C LEU A 86 -12.02 1.73 17.77
N PRO A 87 -10.74 1.36 17.62
CA PRO A 87 -9.63 2.09 18.25
C PRO A 87 -9.50 3.55 17.82
N HIS A 88 -9.95 3.87 16.60
CA HIS A 88 -9.87 5.21 16.02
C HIS A 88 -11.21 5.63 15.40
N PRO A 89 -12.28 5.78 16.23
CA PRO A 89 -13.64 6.02 15.73
C PRO A 89 -13.79 7.36 15.01
N ILE A 90 -13.01 8.38 15.36
CA ILE A 90 -13.05 9.71 14.73
C ILE A 90 -12.58 9.64 13.28
N TYR A 91 -11.46 8.95 13.01
CA TYR A 91 -10.97 8.78 11.62
C TYR A 91 -11.96 7.94 10.81
N THR A 92 -12.50 6.87 11.39
CA THR A 92 -13.51 6.03 10.73
C THR A 92 -14.78 6.83 10.41
N GLY A 93 -15.25 7.64 11.34
CA GLY A 93 -16.41 8.51 11.13
C GLY A 93 -16.14 9.59 10.07
N PHE A 94 -14.97 10.21 10.08
CA PHE A 94 -14.61 11.23 9.09
C PHE A 94 -14.48 10.63 7.68
N VAL A 95 -13.91 9.44 7.55
CA VAL A 95 -13.88 8.68 6.27
C VAL A 95 -15.31 8.36 5.81
N ALA A 96 -16.20 7.93 6.71
CA ALA A 96 -17.60 7.63 6.38
C ALA A 96 -18.34 8.88 5.91
N ILE A 97 -18.08 10.06 6.53
CA ILE A 97 -18.63 11.35 6.07
C ILE A 97 -18.14 11.65 4.64
N CYS A 98 -16.83 11.56 4.40
CA CYS A 98 -16.25 11.83 3.08
C CYS A 98 -16.82 10.90 2.00
N LEU A 99 -16.89 9.59 2.28
CA LEU A 99 -17.51 8.60 1.42
C LEU A 99 -18.97 8.95 1.13
N GLY A 100 -19.74 9.21 2.19
CA GLY A 100 -21.16 9.52 2.10
C GLY A 100 -21.44 10.79 1.30
N VAL A 101 -20.69 11.86 1.54
CA VAL A 101 -20.79 13.12 0.79
C VAL A 101 -20.41 12.89 -0.68
N SER A 102 -19.35 12.12 -0.95
CA SER A 102 -18.93 11.80 -2.31
C SER A 102 -19.99 11.02 -3.09
N MET A 103 -20.66 10.07 -2.42
CA MET A 103 -21.77 9.30 -3.01
C MET A 103 -23.02 10.18 -3.23
N ALA A 104 -23.40 11.00 -2.22
CA ALA A 104 -24.56 11.88 -2.28
C ALA A 104 -24.41 12.94 -3.37
N ALA A 105 -23.22 13.53 -3.50
CA ALA A 105 -22.89 14.51 -4.53
C ALA A 105 -22.59 13.88 -5.89
N ARG A 106 -22.62 12.54 -6.02
CA ARG A 106 -22.25 11.79 -7.23
C ARG A 106 -20.87 12.18 -7.79
N SER A 107 -19.91 12.40 -6.91
CA SER A 107 -18.56 12.82 -7.26
C SER A 107 -17.64 11.62 -7.51
N SER A 108 -17.25 11.41 -8.77
CA SER A 108 -16.28 10.37 -9.13
C SER A 108 -14.93 10.60 -8.45
N SER A 109 -14.38 11.79 -8.53
CA SER A 109 -13.11 12.17 -7.88
C SER A 109 -13.18 12.08 -6.35
N GLY A 110 -14.31 12.49 -5.75
CA GLY A 110 -14.55 12.33 -4.32
C GLY A 110 -14.48 10.87 -3.88
N LEU A 111 -15.15 10.00 -4.66
CA LEU A 111 -15.25 8.57 -4.35
C LEU A 111 -13.93 7.80 -4.61
N TRP A 112 -13.27 8.06 -5.75
CA TRP A 112 -12.16 7.23 -6.23
C TRP A 112 -10.76 7.82 -5.99
N LEU A 113 -10.69 9.11 -5.65
CA LEU A 113 -9.41 9.77 -5.37
C LEU A 113 -9.36 10.30 -3.94
N VAL A 114 -10.30 11.16 -3.54
CA VAL A 114 -10.24 11.84 -2.25
C VAL A 114 -10.49 10.88 -1.09
N THR A 115 -11.55 10.07 -1.15
CA THR A 115 -11.88 9.11 -0.07
C THR A 115 -10.76 8.08 0.14
N PRO A 116 -10.22 7.37 -0.87
CA PRO A 116 -9.09 6.46 -0.67
C PRO A 116 -7.83 7.15 -0.13
N SER A 117 -7.53 8.36 -0.60
CA SER A 117 -6.40 9.15 -0.09
C SER A 117 -6.60 9.52 1.39
N LEU A 118 -7.82 9.87 1.80
CA LEU A 118 -8.16 10.13 3.19
C LEU A 118 -8.04 8.88 4.08
N VAL A 119 -8.49 7.72 3.57
CA VAL A 119 -8.30 6.42 4.27
C VAL A 119 -6.82 6.15 4.50
N LEU A 120 -6.02 6.21 3.44
CA LEU A 120 -4.59 5.95 3.53
C LEU A 120 -3.87 6.98 4.40
N GLY A 121 -4.24 8.27 4.30
CA GLY A 121 -3.72 9.34 5.15
C GLY A 121 -4.05 9.14 6.62
N SER A 122 -5.29 8.71 6.93
CA SER A 122 -5.70 8.37 8.30
C SER A 122 -4.91 7.20 8.87
N VAL A 123 -4.74 6.13 8.09
CA VAL A 123 -3.90 4.98 8.47
C VAL A 123 -2.45 5.43 8.68
N ALA A 124 -1.91 6.27 7.80
CA ALA A 124 -0.55 6.79 7.94
C ALA A 124 -0.37 7.64 9.20
N LEU A 125 -1.34 8.48 9.54
CA LEU A 125 -1.31 9.29 10.76
C LEU A 125 -1.36 8.42 12.02
N VAL A 126 -2.21 7.39 12.02
CA VAL A 126 -2.27 6.41 13.12
C VAL A 126 -0.96 5.66 13.27
N MET A 127 -0.42 5.11 12.18
CA MET A 127 0.79 4.28 12.22
C MET A 127 2.07 5.10 12.42
N GLY A 128 2.16 6.27 11.81
CA GLY A 128 3.36 7.12 11.80
C GLY A 128 3.42 8.12 12.96
N TYR A 129 2.34 8.34 13.68
CA TYR A 129 2.32 9.31 14.78
C TYR A 129 1.53 8.83 16.00
N GLU A 130 0.20 8.65 15.89
CA GLU A 130 -0.69 8.50 17.05
C GLU A 130 -0.37 7.24 17.86
N ARG A 131 -0.19 6.09 17.21
CA ARG A 131 0.15 4.83 17.90
C ARG A 131 1.44 4.93 18.70
N LEU A 132 2.44 5.61 18.16
CA LEU A 132 3.72 5.83 18.84
C LEU A 132 3.58 6.80 20.02
N ASP A 133 2.78 7.86 19.85
CA ASP A 133 2.48 8.81 20.92
C ASP A 133 1.70 8.15 22.06
N LEU A 134 0.64 7.41 21.77
CA LEU A 134 -0.13 6.66 22.76
C LEU A 134 0.75 5.67 23.54
N LYS A 135 1.66 4.96 22.84
CA LYS A 135 2.60 4.05 23.51
C LYS A 135 3.56 4.80 24.44
N ARG A 136 4.07 5.97 24.04
CA ARG A 136 4.97 6.80 24.86
C ARG A 136 4.26 7.35 26.10
N ARG A 137 3.00 7.82 25.96
CA ARG A 137 2.26 8.50 27.02
C ARG A 137 1.60 7.54 28.00
N PHE A 138 1.07 6.42 27.51
CA PHE A 138 0.24 5.51 28.30
C PHE A 138 0.83 4.10 28.46
N GLY A 139 1.99 3.80 27.84
CA GLY A 139 2.61 2.47 27.86
C GLY A 139 1.84 1.39 27.11
N ARG A 140 0.65 1.69 26.58
CA ARG A 140 -0.26 0.76 25.89
C ARG A 140 -0.93 1.41 24.69
N THR A 141 -1.40 0.57 23.77
CA THR A 141 -2.20 0.99 22.61
C THR A 141 -3.52 0.23 22.60
N LEU A 142 -4.54 0.79 21.95
CA LEU A 142 -5.77 0.07 21.68
C LEU A 142 -5.51 -1.02 20.62
N HIS A 143 -6.06 -2.21 20.84
CA HIS A 143 -5.88 -3.35 19.95
C HIS A 143 -7.16 -3.65 19.19
N LEU A 144 -7.05 -3.86 17.88
CA LEU A 144 -8.14 -4.30 17.00
C LEU A 144 -8.40 -5.79 17.08
N LEU A 145 -7.39 -6.55 17.47
CA LEU A 145 -7.44 -8.02 17.49
C LEU A 145 -7.79 -8.54 18.89
N PRO A 146 -8.60 -9.60 18.98
CA PRO A 146 -8.76 -10.34 20.22
C PRO A 146 -7.42 -10.80 20.81
N ALA A 147 -7.38 -11.06 22.10
CA ALA A 147 -6.20 -11.62 22.75
C ALA A 147 -5.84 -12.99 22.14
N ASP A 148 -4.55 -13.37 22.21
CA ASP A 148 -4.08 -14.67 21.72
C ASP A 148 -4.14 -15.70 22.88
N ASP A 149 -5.35 -16.02 23.32
CA ASP A 149 -5.61 -16.96 24.41
C ASP A 149 -6.73 -17.96 24.05
N GLU A 150 -6.91 -18.96 24.88
CA GLU A 150 -7.90 -20.03 24.71
C GLU A 150 -9.28 -19.68 25.31
N THR A 151 -9.50 -18.46 25.78
CA THR A 151 -10.80 -18.07 26.34
C THR A 151 -11.84 -17.91 25.23
N VAL A 152 -13.11 -18.05 25.62
CA VAL A 152 -14.24 -17.94 24.68
C VAL A 152 -14.39 -16.47 24.23
N PRO A 153 -14.50 -16.21 22.91
CA PRO A 153 -14.73 -14.85 22.42
C PRO A 153 -16.05 -14.27 22.91
N SER A 154 -16.04 -13.02 23.33
CA SER A 154 -17.26 -12.28 23.66
C SER A 154 -18.10 -12.01 22.40
N THR A 155 -19.40 -11.76 22.57
CA THR A 155 -20.29 -11.35 21.46
C THR A 155 -19.76 -10.10 20.75
N LEU A 156 -19.20 -9.16 21.53
CA LEU A 156 -18.59 -7.94 20.98
C LEU A 156 -17.44 -8.25 20.01
N GLU A 157 -16.50 -9.13 20.41
CA GLU A 157 -15.37 -9.52 19.56
C GLU A 157 -15.83 -10.22 18.27
N ARG A 158 -16.90 -11.01 18.35
CA ARG A 158 -17.50 -11.66 17.16
C ARG A 158 -18.11 -10.63 16.20
N ILE A 159 -18.83 -9.64 16.73
CA ILE A 159 -19.39 -8.55 15.93
C ILE A 159 -18.26 -7.67 15.35
N GLN A 160 -17.22 -7.40 16.14
CA GLN A 160 -16.05 -6.68 15.64
C GLN A 160 -15.39 -7.39 14.46
N MET A 161 -15.31 -8.72 14.46
CA MET A 161 -14.82 -9.47 13.29
C MET A 161 -15.67 -9.20 12.05
N LEU A 162 -17.00 -9.20 12.14
CA LEU A 162 -17.86 -8.86 11.00
C LEU A 162 -17.59 -7.44 10.51
N LEU A 163 -17.56 -6.46 11.44
CA LEU A 163 -17.39 -5.04 11.09
C LEU A 163 -16.00 -4.72 10.56
N LEU A 164 -14.95 -5.42 11.01
CA LEU A 164 -13.55 -5.10 10.67
C LEU A 164 -12.99 -5.98 9.55
N VAL A 165 -13.64 -7.09 9.23
CA VAL A 165 -13.16 -8.02 8.19
C VAL A 165 -14.21 -8.23 7.10
N VAL A 166 -15.42 -8.68 7.46
CA VAL A 166 -16.43 -9.04 6.45
C VAL A 166 -16.98 -7.81 5.74
N VAL A 167 -17.32 -6.76 6.49
CA VAL A 167 -17.84 -5.50 5.89
C VAL A 167 -16.81 -4.83 4.98
N PRO A 168 -15.54 -4.62 5.38
CA PRO A 168 -14.51 -4.11 4.48
C PRO A 168 -14.25 -5.02 3.28
N TRP A 169 -14.29 -6.34 3.46
CA TRP A 169 -14.17 -7.28 2.35
C TRP A 169 -15.31 -7.13 1.33
N LEU A 170 -16.56 -7.08 1.79
CA LEU A 170 -17.71 -6.83 0.92
C LEU A 170 -17.60 -5.49 0.19
N ALA A 171 -17.21 -4.43 0.90
CA ALA A 171 -17.02 -3.11 0.31
C ALA A 171 -15.93 -3.10 -0.78
N LEU A 172 -14.78 -3.74 -0.50
CA LEU A 172 -13.70 -3.88 -1.48
C LEU A 172 -14.10 -4.76 -2.66
N TYR A 173 -14.89 -5.81 -2.41
CA TYR A 173 -15.39 -6.68 -3.46
C TYR A 173 -16.35 -5.91 -4.37
N GLU A 174 -17.36 -5.23 -3.80
CA GLU A 174 -18.27 -4.35 -4.52
C GLU A 174 -17.56 -3.27 -5.34
N PHE A 175 -16.51 -2.69 -4.75
CA PHE A 175 -15.64 -1.75 -5.46
C PHE A 175 -14.96 -2.42 -6.66
N THR A 176 -14.39 -3.61 -6.46
CA THR A 176 -13.62 -4.33 -7.48
C THR A 176 -14.46 -4.74 -8.68
N ILE A 177 -15.64 -5.30 -8.46
CA ILE A 177 -16.52 -5.77 -9.55
C ILE A 177 -17.07 -4.65 -10.41
N LYS A 178 -17.04 -3.42 -9.90
CA LYS A 178 -17.52 -2.23 -10.61
C LYS A 178 -16.44 -1.50 -11.38
N LEU A 179 -15.16 -1.90 -11.20
CA LEU A 179 -14.07 -1.36 -12.00
C LEU A 179 -14.21 -1.82 -13.47
N PRO A 180 -13.96 -0.92 -14.45
CA PRO A 180 -14.00 -1.26 -15.85
C PRO A 180 -12.75 -2.06 -16.27
N LEU A 181 -12.55 -3.23 -15.65
CA LEU A 181 -11.40 -4.08 -15.90
C LEU A 181 -11.67 -5.02 -17.08
N ARG A 182 -10.71 -5.15 -17.98
CA ARG A 182 -10.71 -6.19 -19.00
C ARG A 182 -10.03 -7.41 -18.43
N GLY A 183 -10.79 -8.50 -18.22
CA GLY A 183 -10.27 -9.75 -17.68
C GLY A 183 -9.46 -10.54 -18.70
N ILE A 184 -8.36 -11.13 -18.24
CA ILE A 184 -7.57 -12.10 -18.98
C ILE A 184 -8.14 -13.49 -18.67
N ARG A 185 -8.22 -14.37 -19.68
CA ARG A 185 -8.65 -15.74 -19.46
C ARG A 185 -7.50 -16.60 -18.96
N PHE A 186 -7.66 -17.23 -17.80
CA PHE A 186 -6.72 -18.19 -17.23
C PHE A 186 -7.18 -19.64 -17.30
N GLY A 187 -8.34 -19.94 -17.91
CA GLY A 187 -8.90 -21.29 -18.01
C GLY A 187 -8.26 -22.15 -19.08
N PHE A 188 -8.33 -23.46 -18.90
CA PHE A 188 -7.98 -24.44 -19.91
C PHE A 188 -9.05 -24.51 -21.01
N ALA A 189 -8.67 -24.84 -22.25
CA ALA A 189 -9.61 -24.86 -23.37
C ALA A 189 -10.77 -25.87 -23.19
N PHE A 190 -10.52 -27.01 -22.53
CA PHE A 190 -11.56 -28.03 -22.29
C PHE A 190 -12.63 -27.57 -21.30
N GLU A 191 -12.35 -26.60 -20.45
CA GLU A 191 -13.29 -26.14 -19.41
C GLU A 191 -14.53 -25.45 -20.00
N ASP A 192 -14.43 -24.90 -21.21
CA ASP A 192 -15.58 -24.30 -21.88
C ASP A 192 -16.64 -25.33 -22.28
N HIS A 193 -16.25 -26.59 -22.41
CA HIS A 193 -17.12 -27.71 -22.78
C HIS A 193 -17.68 -28.47 -21.56
N LEU A 194 -17.25 -28.12 -20.34
CA LEU A 194 -17.78 -28.75 -19.13
C LEU A 194 -19.25 -28.38 -18.92
N PRO A 195 -20.11 -29.34 -18.59
CA PRO A 195 -21.51 -29.07 -18.30
C PRO A 195 -21.64 -28.24 -17.01
N ILE A 196 -22.72 -27.44 -16.95
CA ILE A 196 -23.10 -26.73 -15.74
C ILE A 196 -24.14 -27.55 -14.98
N TYR A 197 -23.87 -27.78 -13.71
CA TYR A 197 -24.80 -28.44 -12.79
C TYR A 197 -25.42 -27.39 -11.87
N SER A 198 -26.54 -26.79 -12.27
CA SER A 198 -27.15 -25.63 -11.58
C SER A 198 -27.48 -25.92 -10.10
N TRP A 199 -27.83 -27.16 -9.73
CA TRP A 199 -28.09 -27.53 -8.33
C TRP A 199 -26.87 -27.30 -7.40
N THR A 200 -25.65 -27.34 -7.95
CA THR A 200 -24.43 -27.09 -7.18
C THR A 200 -24.32 -25.64 -6.72
N ALA A 201 -25.12 -24.72 -7.29
CA ALA A 201 -25.22 -23.35 -6.84
C ALA A 201 -25.65 -23.24 -5.37
N LEU A 202 -26.50 -24.14 -4.87
CA LEU A 202 -26.89 -24.13 -3.46
C LEU A 202 -25.73 -24.36 -2.51
N ILE A 203 -24.78 -25.22 -2.89
CA ILE A 203 -23.56 -25.44 -2.11
C ILE A 203 -22.64 -24.24 -2.24
N TYR A 204 -22.49 -23.70 -3.44
CA TYR A 204 -21.68 -22.50 -3.70
C TYR A 204 -22.16 -21.30 -2.87
N GLU A 205 -23.46 -21.00 -2.90
CA GLU A 205 -24.11 -19.92 -2.13
C GLU A 205 -24.00 -20.11 -0.62
N SER A 206 -23.92 -21.36 -0.14
CA SER A 206 -23.72 -21.63 1.29
C SER A 206 -22.45 -20.98 1.86
N SER A 207 -21.49 -20.64 0.99
CA SER A 207 -20.25 -19.97 1.38
C SER A 207 -20.52 -18.59 2.02
N TYR A 208 -21.48 -17.83 1.57
CA TYR A 208 -21.86 -16.54 2.14
C TYR A 208 -22.40 -16.70 3.57
N ILE A 209 -23.25 -17.71 3.79
CA ILE A 209 -23.82 -18.02 5.11
C ILE A 209 -22.71 -18.47 6.07
N THR A 210 -21.84 -19.36 5.62
CA THR A 210 -20.77 -19.89 6.49
C THR A 210 -19.76 -18.84 6.87
N VAL A 211 -19.44 -17.89 5.99
CA VAL A 211 -18.57 -16.74 6.27
C VAL A 211 -19.23 -15.81 7.29
N ALA A 212 -20.51 -15.50 7.13
CA ALA A 212 -21.26 -14.67 8.07
C ALA A 212 -21.35 -15.30 9.47
N LEU A 213 -21.49 -16.63 9.54
CA LEU A 213 -21.58 -17.39 10.79
C LEU A 213 -20.21 -17.77 11.38
N ALA A 214 -19.12 -17.64 10.64
CA ALA A 214 -17.77 -18.05 11.05
C ALA A 214 -17.35 -17.51 12.44
N PRO A 215 -17.62 -16.24 12.83
CA PRO A 215 -17.26 -15.74 14.16
C PRO A 215 -17.90 -16.52 15.30
N TRP A 216 -19.10 -17.06 15.10
CA TRP A 216 -19.80 -17.87 16.11
C TRP A 216 -19.28 -19.31 16.18
N CYS A 217 -18.66 -19.80 15.10
CA CYS A 217 -17.99 -21.11 15.08
C CYS A 217 -16.62 -21.08 15.77
N ALA A 218 -16.01 -19.92 15.95
CA ALA A 218 -14.76 -19.77 16.68
C ALA A 218 -14.95 -20.09 18.16
N ARG A 219 -14.22 -21.11 18.67
CA ARG A 219 -14.32 -21.58 20.06
C ARG A 219 -13.46 -20.77 21.01
N THR A 220 -12.34 -20.26 20.52
CA THR A 220 -11.38 -19.48 21.31
C THR A 220 -11.11 -18.13 20.68
N ARG A 221 -10.64 -17.15 21.48
CA ARG A 221 -10.16 -15.85 20.98
C ARG A 221 -9.02 -16.04 19.99
N ARG A 222 -8.16 -17.03 20.20
CA ARG A 222 -7.10 -17.38 19.25
C ARG A 222 -7.65 -17.79 17.89
N ASP A 223 -8.73 -18.61 17.85
CA ASP A 223 -9.36 -18.99 16.58
C ASP A 223 -9.94 -17.76 15.87
N LEU A 224 -10.65 -16.90 16.60
CA LEU A 224 -11.22 -15.66 16.05
C LEU A 224 -10.14 -14.70 15.55
N ARG A 225 -9.08 -14.52 16.32
CA ARG A 225 -7.91 -13.70 15.94
C ARG A 225 -7.27 -14.21 14.63
N ARG A 226 -7.05 -15.51 14.51
CA ARG A 226 -6.50 -16.14 13.31
C ARG A 226 -7.40 -15.93 12.10
N LEU A 227 -8.71 -16.08 12.27
CA LEU A 227 -9.68 -15.82 11.21
C LEU A 227 -9.63 -14.37 10.72
N MET A 228 -9.57 -13.40 11.64
CA MET A 228 -9.43 -11.96 11.31
C MET A 228 -8.13 -11.68 10.55
N ILE A 229 -7.01 -12.20 11.00
CA ILE A 229 -5.69 -12.02 10.36
C ILE A 229 -5.70 -12.65 8.96
N SER A 230 -6.25 -13.85 8.80
CA SER A 230 -6.36 -14.50 7.49
C SER A 230 -7.25 -13.71 6.53
N GLY A 231 -8.36 -13.17 7.00
CA GLY A 231 -9.24 -12.28 6.22
C GLY A 231 -8.53 -11.01 5.75
N TRP A 232 -7.81 -10.33 6.64
CA TRP A 232 -7.02 -9.14 6.26
C TRP A 232 -5.88 -9.47 5.30
N ALA A 233 -5.17 -10.60 5.53
CA ALA A 233 -4.11 -11.04 4.64
C ALA A 233 -4.65 -11.38 3.24
N ALA A 234 -5.83 -12.02 3.16
CA ALA A 234 -6.49 -12.29 1.90
C ALA A 234 -6.89 -10.99 1.18
N MET A 235 -7.49 -10.03 1.89
CA MET A 235 -7.80 -8.73 1.30
C MET A 235 -6.55 -8.01 0.78
N ALA A 236 -5.47 -8.01 1.54
CA ALA A 236 -4.23 -7.34 1.17
C ALA A 236 -3.51 -7.98 -0.03
N LEU A 237 -3.71 -9.29 -0.28
CA LEU A 237 -3.07 -10.00 -1.39
C LEU A 237 -3.99 -10.11 -2.61
N VAL A 238 -5.26 -10.50 -2.41
CA VAL A 238 -6.13 -10.90 -3.51
C VAL A 238 -6.74 -9.69 -4.24
N PHE A 239 -7.15 -8.64 -3.53
CA PHE A 239 -7.68 -7.46 -4.23
C PHE A 239 -6.66 -6.78 -5.14
N PRO A 240 -5.38 -6.58 -4.75
CA PRO A 240 -4.37 -6.12 -5.70
C PRO A 240 -4.21 -7.06 -6.92
N LEU A 241 -4.30 -8.39 -6.73
CA LEU A 241 -4.27 -9.32 -7.86
C LEU A 241 -5.45 -9.08 -8.80
N TYR A 242 -6.66 -8.90 -8.30
CA TYR A 242 -7.83 -8.57 -9.13
C TYR A 242 -7.67 -7.26 -9.89
N TRP A 243 -7.02 -6.25 -9.29
CA TRP A 243 -6.85 -4.95 -9.92
C TRP A 243 -5.72 -4.94 -10.96
N PHE A 244 -4.64 -5.66 -10.72
CA PHE A 244 -3.46 -5.66 -11.60
C PHE A 244 -3.46 -6.80 -12.61
N VAL A 245 -4.07 -7.93 -12.27
CA VAL A 245 -4.16 -9.12 -13.11
C VAL A 245 -5.64 -9.59 -13.14
N PRO A 246 -6.57 -8.76 -13.65
CA PRO A 246 -7.98 -9.12 -13.69
C PRO A 246 -8.16 -10.38 -14.53
N SER A 247 -8.90 -11.35 -14.00
CA SER A 247 -9.23 -12.57 -14.71
C SER A 247 -10.71 -12.62 -15.05
N SER A 248 -11.06 -13.22 -16.18
CA SER A 248 -12.47 -13.43 -16.57
C SER A 248 -12.93 -14.82 -16.21
N ALA A 249 -14.03 -14.92 -15.48
CA ALA A 249 -14.73 -16.18 -15.24
C ALA A 249 -15.40 -16.72 -16.51
N PRO A 250 -15.57 -18.05 -16.64
CA PRO A 250 -16.30 -18.64 -17.78
C PRO A 250 -17.79 -18.26 -17.70
N ARG A 251 -18.39 -17.93 -18.85
CA ARG A 251 -19.83 -17.76 -18.97
C ARG A 251 -20.42 -18.84 -19.87
N ARG A 252 -20.36 -20.08 -19.40
CA ARG A 252 -20.94 -21.22 -20.10
C ARG A 252 -22.47 -21.11 -20.09
N PRO A 253 -23.19 -21.52 -21.16
CA PRO A 253 -24.65 -21.43 -21.25
C PRO A 253 -25.32 -22.28 -20.18
N LEU A 254 -26.47 -21.81 -19.68
CA LEU A 254 -27.31 -22.52 -18.74
C LEU A 254 -28.31 -23.39 -19.52
N SER A 255 -28.41 -24.66 -19.18
CA SER A 255 -29.22 -25.65 -19.94
C SER A 255 -30.61 -25.89 -19.37
N SER A 256 -30.98 -25.28 -18.24
CA SER A 256 -32.29 -25.47 -17.60
C SER A 256 -32.88 -24.13 -17.13
N SER A 257 -34.19 -24.08 -16.91
CA SER A 257 -34.94 -22.89 -16.48
C SER A 257 -35.70 -23.10 -15.18
N ASN A 258 -35.04 -23.71 -14.19
CA ASN A 258 -35.62 -23.87 -12.85
C ASN A 258 -35.20 -22.70 -11.93
N TRP A 259 -35.77 -22.61 -10.72
CA TRP A 259 -35.52 -21.53 -9.78
C TRP A 259 -34.02 -21.46 -9.33
N ILE A 260 -33.30 -22.59 -9.25
CA ILE A 260 -31.89 -22.64 -8.91
C ILE A 260 -31.06 -22.02 -10.05
N THR A 261 -31.42 -22.31 -11.29
CA THR A 261 -30.82 -21.70 -12.48
C THR A 261 -31.07 -20.19 -12.51
N HIS A 262 -32.26 -19.74 -12.10
CA HIS A 262 -32.54 -18.32 -11.93
C HIS A 262 -31.64 -17.67 -10.87
N LEU A 263 -31.45 -18.32 -9.72
CA LEU A 263 -30.55 -17.86 -8.68
C LEU A 263 -29.11 -17.71 -9.22
N LEU A 264 -28.60 -18.75 -9.86
CA LEU A 264 -27.25 -18.73 -10.47
C LEU A 264 -27.12 -17.65 -11.56
N ASN A 265 -28.19 -17.45 -12.36
CA ASN A 265 -28.19 -16.40 -13.39
C ASN A 265 -28.20 -14.99 -12.75
N MET A 266 -28.97 -14.80 -11.69
CA MET A 266 -28.97 -13.55 -10.94
C MET A 266 -27.58 -13.22 -10.41
N GLU A 267 -26.89 -14.20 -9.84
CA GLU A 267 -25.51 -14.00 -9.35
C GLU A 267 -24.56 -13.66 -10.50
N ARG A 268 -24.61 -14.39 -11.60
CA ARG A 268 -23.81 -14.13 -12.79
C ARG A 268 -24.05 -12.76 -13.41
N THR A 269 -25.26 -12.22 -13.32
CA THR A 269 -25.60 -10.88 -13.84
C THR A 269 -25.23 -9.79 -12.86
N THR A 270 -25.30 -10.07 -11.56
CA THR A 270 -24.93 -9.12 -10.50
C THR A 270 -23.42 -8.95 -10.41
N PHE A 271 -22.67 -10.06 -10.55
CA PHE A 271 -21.22 -10.06 -10.44
C PHE A 271 -20.55 -10.19 -11.81
N PRO A 272 -19.89 -9.14 -12.32
CA PRO A 272 -19.10 -9.23 -13.54
C PRO A 272 -17.96 -10.24 -13.38
N PRO A 273 -17.53 -10.89 -14.48
CA PRO A 273 -16.60 -12.03 -14.42
C PRO A 273 -15.16 -11.67 -14.04
N THR A 274 -14.83 -10.41 -13.75
CA THR A 274 -13.47 -9.89 -13.71
C THR A 274 -12.71 -10.05 -12.37
N ALA A 275 -13.36 -10.61 -11.34
CA ALA A 275 -12.78 -10.84 -10.02
C ALA A 275 -12.73 -12.35 -9.68
N ALA A 276 -12.13 -13.17 -10.57
CA ALA A 276 -12.19 -14.62 -10.44
C ALA A 276 -10.89 -15.26 -9.91
N PHE A 277 -9.72 -14.72 -10.22
CA PHE A 277 -8.42 -15.34 -9.88
C PHE A 277 -7.66 -14.57 -8.80
N PRO A 278 -7.34 -15.21 -7.67
CA PRO A 278 -7.78 -16.53 -7.18
C PRO A 278 -9.19 -16.50 -6.58
N SER A 279 -9.86 -17.66 -6.46
CA SER A 279 -11.23 -17.74 -5.94
C SER A 279 -11.32 -17.37 -4.46
N PHE A 280 -12.06 -16.29 -4.13
CA PHE A 280 -12.36 -15.95 -2.73
C PHE A 280 -13.28 -16.97 -2.04
N HIS A 281 -14.18 -17.62 -2.79
CA HIS A 281 -15.06 -18.66 -2.23
C HIS A 281 -14.25 -19.81 -1.65
N VAL A 282 -13.23 -20.27 -2.38
CA VAL A 282 -12.33 -21.32 -1.91
C VAL A 282 -11.49 -20.84 -0.73
N LEU A 283 -10.96 -19.61 -0.77
CA LEU A 283 -10.18 -19.06 0.34
C LEU A 283 -11.00 -18.98 1.63
N TRP A 284 -12.20 -18.41 1.56
CA TRP A 284 -13.09 -18.34 2.72
C TRP A 284 -13.50 -19.72 3.21
N ALA A 285 -13.79 -20.67 2.30
CA ALA A 285 -14.06 -22.04 2.68
C ALA A 285 -12.91 -22.67 3.48
N VAL A 286 -11.65 -22.45 3.07
CA VAL A 286 -10.46 -22.92 3.79
C VAL A 286 -10.34 -22.26 5.16
N PHE A 287 -10.59 -20.94 5.27
CA PHE A 287 -10.49 -20.23 6.56
C PHE A 287 -11.55 -20.72 7.55
N VAL A 288 -12.80 -20.87 7.10
CA VAL A 288 -13.91 -21.36 7.93
C VAL A 288 -13.76 -22.82 8.28
N ALA A 289 -13.24 -23.65 7.36
CA ALA A 289 -13.03 -25.08 7.58
C ALA A 289 -12.14 -25.39 8.79
N ARG A 290 -11.20 -24.49 9.14
CA ARG A 290 -10.35 -24.64 10.35
C ARG A 290 -11.14 -24.61 11.64
N LEU A 291 -12.32 -24.02 11.65
CA LEU A 291 -13.21 -23.91 12.81
C LEU A 291 -14.04 -25.19 13.01
N TYR A 292 -14.18 -26.03 11.98
CA TYR A 292 -14.99 -27.25 12.04
C TYR A 292 -14.33 -28.35 12.89
N ARG A 293 -15.17 -29.06 13.60
CA ARG A 293 -14.79 -30.25 14.38
C ARG A 293 -15.85 -31.32 14.19
N PRO A 294 -15.48 -32.52 13.78
CA PRO A 294 -14.15 -33.00 13.43
C PRO A 294 -13.57 -32.36 12.15
N ARG A 295 -12.26 -32.36 12.00
CA ARG A 295 -11.56 -31.66 10.91
C ARG A 295 -11.91 -32.17 9.50
N TRP A 296 -12.28 -33.43 9.37
CA TRP A 296 -12.67 -34.01 8.08
C TRP A 296 -13.89 -33.32 7.46
N LEU A 297 -14.83 -32.80 8.29
CA LEU A 297 -15.96 -31.99 7.79
C LEU A 297 -15.47 -30.74 7.06
N GLY A 298 -14.43 -30.09 7.58
CA GLY A 298 -13.82 -28.95 6.93
C GLY A 298 -13.20 -29.31 5.58
N VAL A 299 -12.53 -30.46 5.49
CA VAL A 299 -11.94 -30.93 4.22
C VAL A 299 -13.03 -31.20 3.19
N ILE A 300 -14.11 -31.90 3.57
CA ILE A 300 -15.26 -32.13 2.69
C ILE A 300 -15.88 -30.82 2.22
N TYR A 301 -16.07 -29.85 3.13
CA TYR A 301 -16.63 -28.56 2.81
C TYR A 301 -15.76 -27.80 1.78
N VAL A 302 -14.45 -27.75 1.99
CA VAL A 302 -13.51 -27.10 1.03
C VAL A 302 -13.58 -27.79 -0.34
N ALA A 303 -13.57 -29.14 -0.36
CA ALA A 303 -13.67 -29.89 -1.61
C ALA A 303 -15.01 -29.61 -2.31
N ALA A 304 -16.11 -29.57 -1.57
CA ALA A 304 -17.44 -29.25 -2.11
C ALA A 304 -17.46 -27.84 -2.73
N ILE A 305 -16.98 -26.80 -2.03
CA ILE A 305 -16.92 -25.44 -2.57
C ILE A 305 -15.97 -25.37 -3.79
N ALA A 306 -14.82 -26.02 -3.74
CA ALA A 306 -13.86 -26.05 -4.86
C ALA A 306 -14.49 -26.67 -6.14
N ILE A 307 -15.20 -27.79 -5.99
CA ILE A 307 -15.90 -28.44 -7.11
C ILE A 307 -17.03 -27.55 -7.61
N THR A 308 -17.82 -26.96 -6.70
CA THR A 308 -18.97 -26.14 -7.09
C THR A 308 -18.56 -24.83 -7.77
N CYS A 309 -17.41 -24.26 -7.46
CA CYS A 309 -16.84 -23.13 -8.20
C CYS A 309 -16.72 -23.44 -9.71
N VAL A 310 -16.29 -24.65 -10.06
CA VAL A 310 -16.12 -25.09 -11.46
C VAL A 310 -17.45 -25.55 -12.07
N THR A 311 -18.26 -26.32 -11.35
CA THR A 311 -19.50 -26.88 -11.87
C THR A 311 -20.64 -25.87 -12.02
N THR A 312 -20.61 -24.77 -11.28
CA THR A 312 -21.48 -23.59 -11.51
C THR A 312 -21.02 -22.71 -12.67
N GLY A 313 -19.76 -22.88 -13.14
CA GLY A 313 -19.17 -22.03 -14.15
C GLY A 313 -18.86 -20.61 -13.65
N MET A 314 -18.65 -20.42 -12.34
CA MET A 314 -18.25 -19.14 -11.76
C MET A 314 -16.74 -18.95 -11.74
N HIS A 315 -15.98 -20.06 -11.79
CA HIS A 315 -14.51 -20.06 -11.78
C HIS A 315 -13.94 -21.09 -12.77
N TYR A 316 -12.73 -20.83 -13.23
CA TYR A 316 -11.87 -21.82 -13.88
C TYR A 316 -11.10 -22.65 -12.85
N ILE A 317 -10.62 -23.83 -13.24
CA ILE A 317 -9.79 -24.71 -12.38
C ILE A 317 -8.53 -23.98 -11.86
N PRO A 318 -7.80 -23.19 -12.66
CA PRO A 318 -6.67 -22.41 -12.17
C PRO A 318 -7.01 -21.43 -11.05
N ASP A 319 -8.22 -20.85 -11.02
CA ASP A 319 -8.66 -19.94 -9.94
C ASP A 319 -8.75 -20.68 -8.61
N VAL A 320 -9.25 -21.92 -8.66
CA VAL A 320 -9.36 -22.83 -7.49
C VAL A 320 -7.99 -23.29 -7.03
N ILE A 321 -7.13 -23.74 -7.97
CA ILE A 321 -5.78 -24.20 -7.65
C ILE A 321 -4.97 -23.06 -7.02
N ALA A 322 -5.02 -21.86 -7.59
CA ALA A 322 -4.34 -20.70 -7.04
C ALA A 322 -4.80 -20.38 -5.62
N ALA A 323 -6.12 -20.42 -5.37
CA ALA A 323 -6.66 -20.20 -4.03
C ALA A 323 -6.16 -21.23 -3.03
N LEU A 324 -6.17 -22.51 -3.38
CA LEU A 324 -5.65 -23.60 -2.53
C LEU A 324 -4.14 -23.46 -2.30
N ALA A 325 -3.38 -23.05 -3.30
CA ALA A 325 -1.92 -22.88 -3.21
C ALA A 325 -1.52 -21.71 -2.28
N ILE A 326 -2.26 -20.60 -2.31
CA ILE A 326 -1.95 -19.44 -1.46
C ILE A 326 -2.58 -19.53 -0.05
N ALA A 327 -3.62 -20.36 0.13
CA ALA A 327 -4.31 -20.50 1.40
C ALA A 327 -3.39 -20.80 2.60
N PRO A 328 -2.37 -21.69 2.53
CA PRO A 328 -1.45 -21.93 3.64
C PRO A 328 -0.69 -20.67 4.07
N VAL A 329 -0.30 -19.81 3.13
CA VAL A 329 0.38 -18.54 3.39
C VAL A 329 -0.54 -17.56 4.10
N LEU A 330 -1.81 -17.49 3.67
CA LEU A 330 -2.82 -16.61 4.26
C LEU A 330 -3.31 -17.09 5.63
N LEU A 331 -3.27 -18.39 5.87
CA LEU A 331 -3.60 -18.97 7.18
C LEU A 331 -2.53 -18.72 8.24
N GLU A 332 -1.27 -18.63 7.82
CA GLU A 332 -0.10 -18.47 8.69
C GLU A 332 0.78 -17.29 8.19
N PRO A 333 0.21 -16.08 8.07
CA PRO A 333 0.93 -14.95 7.47
C PRO A 333 2.17 -14.55 8.27
N HIS A 334 2.23 -14.92 9.56
CA HIS A 334 3.44 -14.74 10.38
C HIS A 334 4.63 -15.57 9.87
N ARG A 335 4.40 -16.77 9.30
CA ARG A 335 5.47 -17.58 8.70
C ARG A 335 5.98 -16.95 7.41
N ALA A 336 5.08 -16.40 6.59
CA ALA A 336 5.47 -15.65 5.40
C ALA A 336 6.29 -14.40 5.77
N TRP A 337 5.84 -13.67 6.80
CA TRP A 337 6.60 -12.54 7.32
C TRP A 337 7.98 -12.98 7.84
N GLU A 338 8.05 -14.07 8.60
CA GLU A 338 9.32 -14.58 9.13
C GLU A 338 10.28 -14.99 8.01
N ALA A 339 9.80 -15.67 6.96
CA ALA A 339 10.61 -16.01 5.79
C ALA A 339 11.13 -14.75 5.09
N LEU A 340 10.28 -13.75 4.87
CA LEU A 340 10.66 -12.47 4.28
C LEU A 340 11.68 -11.71 5.16
N ARG A 341 11.46 -11.70 6.48
CA ARG A 341 12.37 -11.09 7.45
C ARG A 341 13.74 -11.75 7.43
N ARG A 342 13.80 -13.10 7.44
CA ARG A 342 15.06 -13.86 7.35
C ARG A 342 15.80 -13.59 6.03
N ALA A 343 15.08 -13.56 4.92
CA ALA A 343 15.67 -13.22 3.63
C ALA A 343 16.25 -11.79 3.61
N THR A 344 15.52 -10.85 4.22
CA THR A 344 15.96 -9.47 4.38
C THR A 344 17.20 -9.36 5.27
N GLU A 345 17.23 -10.08 6.38
CA GLU A 345 18.36 -10.16 7.29
C GLU A 345 19.60 -10.78 6.62
N TRP A 346 19.40 -11.86 5.86
CA TRP A 346 20.46 -12.47 5.06
C TRP A 346 21.02 -11.47 4.05
N LEU A 347 20.18 -10.74 3.33
CA LEU A 347 20.60 -9.74 2.37
C LEU A 347 21.33 -8.57 3.05
N ALA A 348 20.83 -8.09 4.20
CA ALA A 348 21.47 -7.02 4.95
C ALA A 348 22.90 -7.36 5.41
N ASN A 349 23.19 -8.65 5.61
CA ASN A 349 24.50 -9.16 6.00
C ASN A 349 25.33 -9.71 4.82
N SER A 350 24.90 -9.49 3.57
CA SER A 350 25.55 -10.04 2.37
C SER A 350 26.65 -9.17 1.76
N TRP A 351 27.19 -8.22 2.50
CA TRP A 351 28.27 -7.36 2.01
C TRP A 351 29.46 -8.21 1.56
N ARG A 352 29.94 -7.94 0.35
CA ARG A 352 31.18 -8.53 -0.19
C ARG A 352 31.99 -7.45 -0.89
N GLU A 353 33.29 -7.49 -0.73
CA GLU A 353 34.22 -6.60 -1.41
C GLU A 353 35.41 -7.37 -1.98
N TRP A 354 35.89 -6.91 -3.12
CA TRP A 354 37.11 -7.39 -3.77
C TRP A 354 38.05 -6.23 -3.97
N ARG A 355 39.34 -6.46 -3.77
CA ARG A 355 40.40 -5.47 -3.99
C ARG A 355 41.23 -5.87 -5.20
N VAL A 356 41.40 -4.93 -6.13
CA VAL A 356 42.28 -5.07 -7.31
C VAL A 356 43.19 -3.85 -7.32
N GLY A 357 44.42 -4.02 -6.78
CA GLY A 357 45.34 -2.92 -6.57
C GLY A 357 44.77 -1.86 -5.61
N ARG A 358 44.66 -0.62 -6.10
CA ARG A 358 44.08 0.50 -5.32
C ARG A 358 42.53 0.61 -5.39
N VAL A 359 41.91 -0.24 -6.17
CA VAL A 359 40.47 -0.21 -6.43
C VAL A 359 39.78 -1.23 -5.53
N ARG A 360 38.69 -0.82 -4.88
CA ARG A 360 37.78 -1.70 -4.16
C ARG A 360 36.47 -1.80 -4.93
N ILE A 361 36.03 -3.00 -5.22
CA ILE A 361 34.76 -3.32 -5.88
C ILE A 361 33.82 -3.88 -4.83
N ILE A 362 32.59 -3.35 -4.74
CA ILE A 362 31.62 -3.68 -3.71
C ILE A 362 30.37 -4.26 -4.39
N ASN A 363 29.93 -5.43 -3.91
CA ASN A 363 28.83 -6.19 -4.53
C ASN A 363 27.50 -5.41 -4.64
N HIS A 364 27.17 -4.56 -3.67
CA HIS A 364 25.88 -3.86 -3.67
C HIS A 364 25.78 -2.71 -4.69
N GLY A 365 26.86 -2.37 -5.40
CA GLY A 365 26.83 -1.48 -6.56
C GLY A 365 25.91 -1.98 -7.67
N VAL A 366 25.76 -3.31 -7.80
CA VAL A 366 24.84 -3.93 -8.78
C VAL A 366 23.39 -3.46 -8.63
N PHE A 367 22.93 -3.23 -7.40
CA PHE A 367 21.57 -2.72 -7.16
C PHE A 367 21.40 -1.27 -7.60
N ALA A 368 22.47 -0.45 -7.51
CA ALA A 368 22.43 0.91 -8.05
C ALA A 368 22.36 0.90 -9.60
N GLY A 369 23.12 0.01 -10.24
CA GLY A 369 23.03 -0.20 -11.68
C GLY A 369 21.65 -0.66 -12.13
N ALA A 370 21.08 -1.68 -11.46
CA ALA A 370 19.76 -2.18 -11.78
C ALA A 370 18.66 -1.11 -11.55
N ALA A 371 18.76 -0.31 -10.51
CA ALA A 371 17.85 0.80 -10.25
C ALA A 371 17.93 1.87 -11.35
N ALA A 372 19.14 2.24 -11.79
CA ALA A 372 19.35 3.17 -12.89
C ALA A 372 18.85 2.61 -14.22
N PHE A 373 19.07 1.32 -14.49
CA PHE A 373 18.52 0.64 -15.67
C PHE A 373 17.01 0.82 -15.77
N VAL A 374 16.28 0.45 -14.72
CA VAL A 374 14.82 0.51 -14.72
C VAL A 374 14.34 1.96 -14.85
N GLN A 375 14.94 2.91 -14.13
CA GLN A 375 14.59 4.32 -14.22
C GLN A 375 14.75 4.83 -15.66
N VAL A 376 15.90 4.62 -16.26
CA VAL A 376 16.23 5.13 -17.59
C VAL A 376 15.42 4.41 -18.67
N ALA A 377 15.27 3.08 -18.59
CA ALA A 377 14.50 2.31 -19.56
C ALA A 377 13.04 2.75 -19.62
N VAL A 378 12.38 2.92 -18.48
CA VAL A 378 10.98 3.33 -18.42
C VAL A 378 10.81 4.76 -18.92
N VAL A 379 11.68 5.70 -18.52
CA VAL A 379 11.57 7.10 -18.96
C VAL A 379 11.86 7.23 -20.45
N LEU A 380 12.89 6.56 -20.98
CA LEU A 380 13.18 6.55 -22.42
C LEU A 380 12.05 5.88 -23.23
N ALA A 381 11.44 4.81 -22.70
CA ALA A 381 10.32 4.14 -23.37
C ALA A 381 9.06 5.03 -23.46
N ALA A 382 8.93 6.03 -22.58
CA ALA A 382 7.81 6.97 -22.55
C ALA A 382 8.00 8.20 -23.42
N VAL A 383 9.24 8.53 -23.81
CA VAL A 383 9.53 9.71 -24.65
C VAL A 383 9.62 9.33 -26.12
N ARG A 384 9.39 10.32 -27.00
CA ARG A 384 9.52 10.10 -28.45
C ARG A 384 10.98 9.91 -28.86
N PRO A 385 11.25 9.10 -29.90
CA PRO A 385 12.60 9.00 -30.48
C PRO A 385 13.16 10.39 -30.85
N GLY A 386 14.45 10.59 -30.59
CA GLY A 386 15.12 11.89 -30.78
C GLY A 386 15.04 12.86 -29.59
N GLN A 387 14.33 12.48 -28.54
CA GLN A 387 14.20 13.28 -27.30
C GLN A 387 14.99 12.71 -26.11
N GLU A 388 15.85 11.73 -26.33
CA GLU A 388 16.63 11.02 -25.31
C GLU A 388 17.54 11.98 -24.51
N TRP A 389 18.00 13.05 -25.14
CA TRP A 389 18.80 14.08 -24.50
C TRP A 389 18.05 14.79 -23.36
N LYS A 390 16.70 14.94 -23.45
CA LYS A 390 15.88 15.51 -22.38
C LYS A 390 15.92 14.62 -21.13
N VAL A 391 15.96 13.30 -21.32
CA VAL A 391 16.09 12.33 -20.23
C VAL A 391 17.47 12.47 -19.56
N LEU A 392 18.53 12.66 -20.35
CA LEU A 392 19.86 12.92 -19.82
C LEU A 392 19.91 14.21 -18.99
N VAL A 393 19.33 15.29 -19.49
CA VAL A 393 19.28 16.60 -18.78
C VAL A 393 18.52 16.45 -17.46
N THR A 394 17.35 15.82 -17.46
CA THR A 394 16.56 15.61 -16.24
C THR A 394 17.27 14.70 -15.25
N ALA A 395 17.99 13.65 -15.71
CA ALA A 395 18.77 12.78 -14.86
C ALA A 395 19.95 13.52 -14.20
N ILE A 396 20.68 14.34 -14.97
CA ILE A 396 21.79 15.18 -14.44
C ILE A 396 21.26 16.19 -13.43
N ALA A 397 20.16 16.89 -13.75
CA ALA A 397 19.53 17.83 -12.81
C ALA A 397 19.07 17.12 -11.51
N GLY A 398 18.55 15.91 -11.63
CA GLY A 398 18.22 15.07 -10.49
C GLY A 398 19.43 14.74 -9.63
N LEU A 399 20.56 14.38 -10.23
CA LEU A 399 21.81 14.10 -9.49
C LEU A 399 22.35 15.36 -8.81
N ILE A 400 22.35 16.51 -9.48
CA ILE A 400 22.77 17.80 -8.91
C ILE A 400 21.88 18.18 -7.73
N GLY A 401 20.55 18.10 -7.91
CA GLY A 401 19.59 18.39 -6.86
C GLY A 401 19.75 17.46 -5.66
N ALA A 402 19.96 16.15 -5.90
CA ALA A 402 20.20 15.17 -4.84
C ALA A 402 21.50 15.45 -4.06
N ALA A 403 22.57 15.83 -4.75
CA ALA A 403 23.85 16.20 -4.13
C ALA A 403 23.71 17.50 -3.33
N ALA A 404 23.08 18.54 -3.86
CA ALA A 404 22.82 19.79 -3.19
C ALA A 404 21.99 19.61 -1.91
N TRP A 405 20.93 18.79 -1.97
CA TRP A 405 20.11 18.46 -0.81
C TRP A 405 20.91 17.80 0.31
N ALA A 406 21.76 16.83 -0.04
CA ALA A 406 22.60 16.15 0.93
C ALA A 406 23.58 17.09 1.63
N GLN A 407 24.12 18.09 0.93
CA GLN A 407 25.05 19.07 1.49
C GLN A 407 24.33 20.12 2.36
N TRP A 408 23.23 20.69 1.88
CA TRP A 408 22.60 21.84 2.52
C TRP A 408 21.56 21.46 3.56
N VAL A 409 20.76 20.44 3.31
CA VAL A 409 19.65 20.05 4.19
C VAL A 409 20.07 18.98 5.19
N GLU A 410 20.81 17.96 4.75
CA GLU A 410 21.26 16.88 5.62
C GLU A 410 22.61 17.18 6.30
N GLY A 411 23.28 18.26 5.96
CA GLY A 411 24.55 18.71 6.56
C GLY A 411 25.68 17.71 6.38
N SER A 412 25.69 16.95 5.29
CA SER A 412 26.65 15.87 5.03
C SER A 412 28.02 16.41 4.59
N SER A 413 28.68 17.24 5.43
CA SER A 413 29.99 17.84 5.14
C SER A 413 31.08 16.82 4.81
N ARG A 414 30.91 15.55 5.21
CA ARG A 414 31.88 14.47 4.98
C ARG A 414 31.39 13.47 3.90
N LEU A 415 30.40 13.82 3.08
CA LEU A 415 29.84 12.96 2.02
C LEU A 415 29.40 11.55 2.50
N ARG A 416 29.04 11.43 3.78
CA ARG A 416 28.53 10.18 4.34
C ARG A 416 27.22 9.74 3.68
N ARG A 417 26.45 10.72 3.13
CA ARG A 417 25.30 10.54 2.25
C ARG A 417 25.46 11.47 1.07
N PRO A 418 25.99 10.99 -0.05
CA PRO A 418 26.26 11.83 -1.21
C PRO A 418 24.98 12.34 -1.90
N PHE A 419 23.83 11.67 -1.70
CA PHE A 419 22.60 11.97 -2.44
C PHE A 419 21.36 11.94 -1.53
N GLY A 420 20.57 13.01 -1.58
CA GLY A 420 19.27 13.12 -0.91
C GLY A 420 18.11 12.96 -1.91
N PHE A 421 17.20 12.05 -1.63
CA PHE A 421 16.10 11.68 -2.54
C PHE A 421 15.22 12.88 -2.95
N TYR A 422 14.80 13.70 -2.00
CA TYR A 422 13.93 14.85 -2.29
C TYR A 422 14.61 15.92 -3.15
N GLY A 423 15.90 16.11 -2.97
CA GLY A 423 16.68 16.98 -3.86
C GLY A 423 16.66 16.47 -5.30
N GLY A 424 16.75 15.14 -5.47
CA GLY A 424 16.59 14.51 -6.78
C GLY A 424 15.24 14.77 -7.41
N LEU A 425 14.15 14.63 -6.65
CA LEU A 425 12.79 14.94 -7.13
C LEU A 425 12.65 16.41 -7.54
N ILE A 426 13.17 17.33 -6.74
CA ILE A 426 13.16 18.78 -7.03
C ILE A 426 13.96 19.06 -8.31
N GLY A 427 15.17 18.48 -8.44
CA GLY A 427 16.01 18.67 -9.61
C GLY A 427 15.35 18.17 -10.90
N VAL A 428 14.77 16.96 -10.86
CA VAL A 428 14.01 16.40 -11.99
C VAL A 428 12.82 17.29 -12.33
N GLY A 429 12.00 17.65 -11.31
CA GLY A 429 10.81 18.48 -11.50
C GLY A 429 11.14 19.84 -12.09
N ALA A 430 12.19 20.49 -11.58
CA ALA A 430 12.66 21.78 -12.10
C ALA A 430 13.12 21.66 -13.57
N ALA A 431 13.92 20.63 -13.89
CA ALA A 431 14.35 20.41 -15.27
C ALA A 431 13.19 20.10 -16.22
N CYS A 432 12.23 19.27 -15.80
CA CYS A 432 11.03 18.98 -16.60
C CYS A 432 10.22 20.23 -16.92
N ALA A 433 10.18 21.22 -16.02
CA ALA A 433 9.40 22.45 -16.20
C ALA A 433 9.88 23.31 -17.42
N PHE A 434 11.12 23.14 -17.87
CA PHE A 434 11.68 23.85 -19.01
C PHE A 434 11.33 23.25 -20.39
N PHE A 435 10.69 22.05 -20.39
CA PHE A 435 10.33 21.37 -21.64
C PHE A 435 8.83 21.46 -21.92
N ASP A 436 8.46 21.52 -23.19
CA ASP A 436 7.05 21.54 -23.63
C ASP A 436 6.36 20.22 -23.20
N GLU A 437 7.06 19.09 -23.28
CA GLU A 437 6.58 17.78 -22.86
C GLU A 437 6.74 17.52 -21.35
N ARG A 438 6.77 18.59 -20.55
CA ARG A 438 6.97 18.52 -19.08
C ARG A 438 6.14 17.48 -18.38
N TRP A 439 4.88 17.33 -18.75
CA TRP A 439 4.01 16.34 -18.11
C TRP A 439 4.36 14.90 -18.49
N THR A 440 4.74 14.66 -19.75
CA THR A 440 5.20 13.33 -20.19
C THR A 440 6.47 12.93 -19.47
N LEU A 441 7.46 13.83 -19.41
CA LEU A 441 8.72 13.57 -18.70
C LEU A 441 8.47 13.36 -17.20
N LEU A 442 7.70 14.24 -16.57
CA LEU A 442 7.44 14.16 -15.14
C LEU A 442 6.67 12.88 -14.77
N ALA A 443 5.61 12.55 -15.54
CA ALA A 443 4.84 11.33 -15.31
C ALA A 443 5.67 10.06 -15.58
N ALA A 444 6.55 10.06 -16.57
CA ALA A 444 7.46 8.96 -16.85
C ALA A 444 8.47 8.74 -15.72
N HIS A 445 9.05 9.83 -15.19
CA HIS A 445 9.89 9.75 -13.99
C HIS A 445 9.11 9.23 -12.77
N CYS A 446 7.87 9.69 -12.56
CA CYS A 446 7.01 9.22 -11.47
C CYS A 446 6.61 7.74 -11.63
N LEU A 447 6.40 7.26 -12.87
CA LEU A 447 6.13 5.86 -13.19
C LEU A 447 7.33 4.95 -12.85
N ALA A 448 8.55 5.42 -13.19
CA ALA A 448 9.79 4.68 -12.98
C ALA A 448 10.27 4.71 -11.52
N ALA A 449 10.04 5.83 -10.82
CA ALA A 449 10.60 6.11 -9.50
C ALA A 449 10.30 5.02 -8.43
N PRO A 450 9.08 4.46 -8.30
CA PRO A 450 8.84 3.41 -7.32
C PRO A 450 9.69 2.15 -7.56
N TRP A 451 9.84 1.75 -8.81
CA TRP A 451 10.66 0.59 -9.19
C TRP A 451 12.14 0.83 -8.91
N MET A 452 12.65 1.99 -9.33
CA MET A 452 14.01 2.44 -9.03
C MET A 452 14.26 2.47 -7.51
N GLN A 453 13.31 3.01 -6.73
CA GLN A 453 13.43 3.06 -5.27
C GLN A 453 13.40 1.66 -4.65
N ALA A 454 12.49 0.77 -5.08
CA ALA A 454 12.41 -0.59 -4.55
C ALA A 454 13.75 -1.34 -4.74
N ILE A 455 14.33 -1.26 -5.93
CA ILE A 455 15.64 -1.88 -6.23
C ILE A 455 16.77 -1.17 -5.48
N GLY A 456 16.78 0.16 -5.48
CA GLY A 456 17.80 0.96 -4.77
C GLY A 456 17.80 0.72 -3.25
N ARG A 457 16.65 0.36 -2.65
CA ARG A 457 16.58 0.00 -1.22
C ARG A 457 17.26 -1.32 -0.89
N LEU A 458 17.44 -2.23 -1.86
CA LEU A 458 18.26 -3.42 -1.66
C LEU A 458 19.72 -3.04 -1.39
N ARG A 459 20.24 -2.02 -2.11
CA ARG A 459 21.54 -1.44 -1.80
C ARG A 459 21.59 -0.86 -0.38
N CYS A 460 20.53 -0.12 0.00
CA CYS A 460 20.45 0.46 1.36
C CYS A 460 20.44 -0.61 2.46
N LEU A 461 19.84 -1.78 2.21
CA LEU A 461 19.86 -2.90 3.15
C LEU A 461 21.29 -3.39 3.39
N VAL A 462 22.05 -3.66 2.33
CA VAL A 462 23.43 -4.16 2.45
C VAL A 462 24.36 -3.10 3.06
N ASN A 463 24.23 -1.85 2.62
CA ASN A 463 25.03 -0.73 3.15
C ASN A 463 24.64 -0.36 4.60
N GLY A 464 23.44 -0.68 5.05
CA GLY A 464 22.94 -0.32 6.37
C GLY A 464 22.52 1.14 6.49
N CYS A 465 22.40 1.90 5.40
CA CYS A 465 21.84 3.25 5.45
C CYS A 465 20.31 3.21 5.49
N CYS A 466 19.70 4.29 5.98
CA CYS A 466 18.25 4.40 6.10
C CYS A 466 17.60 3.34 7.01
N HIS A 467 18.34 2.80 7.95
CA HIS A 467 17.87 1.75 8.86
C HIS A 467 16.84 2.27 9.87
N GLY A 468 16.09 1.35 10.45
CA GLY A 468 15.14 1.65 11.52
C GLY A 468 15.77 1.70 12.90
N GLY A 469 14.98 2.16 13.86
CA GLY A 469 15.29 2.07 15.28
C GLY A 469 15.09 0.67 15.84
N PRO A 470 15.43 0.43 17.13
CA PRO A 470 15.22 -0.85 17.80
C PRO A 470 13.78 -1.34 17.70
N ALA A 471 13.62 -2.64 17.48
CA ALA A 471 12.34 -3.32 17.30
C ALA A 471 12.30 -4.61 18.12
N THR A 472 11.11 -5.21 18.21
CA THR A 472 10.97 -6.56 18.76
C THR A 472 11.58 -7.60 17.82
N SER A 473 12.07 -8.72 18.34
CA SER A 473 12.67 -9.80 17.57
C SER A 473 11.72 -10.41 16.52
N SER A 474 10.40 -10.33 16.75
CA SER A 474 9.38 -10.80 15.80
C SER A 474 9.22 -9.90 14.57
N VAL A 475 9.67 -8.66 14.63
CA VAL A 475 9.57 -7.67 13.54
C VAL A 475 10.93 -7.29 12.99
N GLY A 476 11.92 -7.14 13.86
CA GLY A 476 13.24 -6.63 13.54
C GLY A 476 14.14 -7.62 12.80
N ILE A 477 15.11 -7.09 12.08
CA ILE A 477 16.25 -7.80 11.51
C ILE A 477 17.51 -7.48 12.31
N GLN A 478 18.45 -8.42 12.38
CA GLN A 478 19.75 -8.23 13.00
C GLN A 478 20.82 -8.01 11.93
N VAL A 479 21.56 -6.92 12.08
CA VAL A 479 22.66 -6.59 11.19
C VAL A 479 23.97 -6.70 11.98
N THR A 480 24.87 -7.56 11.52
CA THR A 480 26.11 -7.90 12.22
C THR A 480 27.36 -7.67 11.36
N HIS A 481 27.18 -7.39 10.06
CA HIS A 481 28.31 -7.20 9.17
C HIS A 481 29.11 -5.94 9.56
N PRO A 482 30.45 -6.02 9.80
CA PRO A 482 31.24 -4.90 10.33
C PRO A 482 31.30 -3.67 9.40
N ARG A 483 31.10 -3.84 8.09
CA ARG A 483 31.02 -2.74 7.11
C ARG A 483 29.68 -2.05 7.06
N SER A 484 28.64 -2.64 7.61
CA SER A 484 27.31 -2.02 7.64
C SER A 484 27.31 -0.77 8.51
N ARG A 485 26.66 0.30 8.05
CA ARG A 485 26.49 1.54 8.83
C ARG A 485 25.74 1.33 10.13
N VAL A 486 24.86 0.33 10.19
CA VAL A 486 24.17 -0.08 11.42
C VAL A 486 25.18 -0.46 12.49
N THR A 487 26.23 -1.20 12.10
CA THR A 487 27.24 -1.72 13.02
C THR A 487 28.25 -0.65 13.42
N TYR A 488 28.85 0.05 12.44
CA TYR A 488 30.00 0.91 12.76
C TYR A 488 29.66 2.39 13.02
N LEU A 489 28.44 2.87 12.62
CA LEU A 489 28.02 4.26 12.86
C LEU A 489 26.93 4.40 13.92
N SER A 490 26.03 3.41 14.02
CA SER A 490 24.84 3.50 14.88
C SER A 490 24.93 2.63 16.14
N GLU A 491 26.01 1.86 16.29
CA GLU A 491 26.28 0.99 17.45
C GLU A 491 25.15 -0.01 17.75
N LEU A 492 24.39 -0.41 16.70
CA LEU A 492 23.26 -1.33 16.81
C LEU A 492 23.63 -2.75 16.35
N ASN A 493 24.89 -3.15 16.50
CA ASN A 493 25.36 -4.48 16.11
C ASN A 493 24.56 -5.58 16.80
N GLY A 494 23.90 -6.44 16.00
CA GLY A 494 23.09 -7.56 16.50
C GLY A 494 21.80 -7.16 17.22
N VAL A 495 21.51 -5.87 17.37
CA VAL A 495 20.24 -5.40 17.92
C VAL A 495 19.15 -5.55 16.85
N PRO A 496 17.98 -6.16 17.16
CA PRO A 496 16.87 -6.19 16.21
C PRO A 496 16.38 -4.77 15.90
N ILE A 497 16.39 -4.38 14.62
CA ILE A 497 15.97 -3.05 14.14
C ILE A 497 14.83 -3.16 13.13
N HIS A 498 13.97 -2.15 13.08
CA HIS A 498 12.92 -2.09 12.05
C HIS A 498 13.53 -2.12 10.65
N PRO A 499 13.12 -3.07 9.76
CA PRO A 499 13.61 -3.14 8.39
C PRO A 499 12.92 -2.07 7.51
N THR A 500 13.17 -0.80 7.78
CA THR A 500 12.52 0.33 7.09
C THR A 500 12.77 0.33 5.60
N GLN A 501 13.90 -0.22 5.14
CA GLN A 501 14.18 -0.42 3.73
C GLN A 501 13.19 -1.42 3.11
N LEU A 502 12.86 -2.52 3.80
CA LEU A 502 11.85 -3.49 3.35
C LEU A 502 10.46 -2.85 3.30
N TYR A 503 10.07 -2.05 4.31
CA TYR A 503 8.80 -1.33 4.28
C TYR A 503 8.69 -0.42 3.05
N SER A 504 9.78 0.27 2.74
CA SER A 504 9.89 1.11 1.55
C SER A 504 9.81 0.29 0.25
N ILE A 505 10.45 -0.89 0.17
CA ILE A 505 10.39 -1.79 -0.99
C ILE A 505 8.93 -2.21 -1.25
N LEU A 506 8.25 -2.72 -0.22
CA LEU A 506 6.87 -3.19 -0.35
C LEU A 506 5.91 -2.07 -0.75
N GLY A 507 6.01 -0.90 -0.11
CA GLY A 507 5.20 0.27 -0.47
C GLY A 507 5.43 0.75 -1.90
N ASN A 508 6.69 0.77 -2.35
CA ASN A 508 7.04 1.16 -3.72
C ASN A 508 6.57 0.12 -4.76
N ILE A 509 6.61 -1.18 -4.46
CA ILE A 509 6.05 -2.20 -5.38
C ILE A 509 4.56 -1.97 -5.59
N VAL A 510 3.79 -1.77 -4.51
CA VAL A 510 2.34 -1.50 -4.61
C VAL A 510 2.09 -0.21 -5.40
N LEU A 511 2.81 0.86 -5.09
CA LEU A 511 2.67 2.14 -5.80
C LEU A 511 3.07 2.01 -7.28
N GLY A 512 4.16 1.31 -7.59
CA GLY A 512 4.61 1.07 -8.96
C GLY A 512 3.58 0.30 -9.79
N LEU A 513 2.97 -0.74 -9.23
CA LEU A 513 1.89 -1.50 -9.86
C LEU A 513 0.67 -0.62 -10.14
N LEU A 514 0.27 0.22 -9.18
CA LEU A 514 -0.83 1.16 -9.35
C LEU A 514 -0.55 2.16 -10.49
N LEU A 515 0.63 2.78 -10.49
CA LEU A 515 0.99 3.76 -11.52
C LEU A 515 1.09 3.13 -12.92
N MET A 516 1.65 1.91 -13.00
CA MET A 516 1.68 1.15 -14.25
C MET A 516 0.26 0.87 -14.76
N ARG A 517 -0.66 0.50 -13.88
CA ARG A 517 -2.06 0.27 -14.24
C ARG A 517 -2.72 1.55 -14.75
N LEU A 518 -2.52 2.69 -14.08
CA LEU A 518 -3.04 3.99 -14.50
C LEU A 518 -2.47 4.40 -15.87
N TRP A 519 -1.18 4.18 -16.10
CA TRP A 519 -0.54 4.43 -17.39
C TRP A 519 -1.15 3.59 -18.51
N MET A 520 -1.26 2.27 -18.29
CA MET A 520 -1.85 1.33 -19.25
C MET A 520 -3.35 1.58 -19.51
N SER A 521 -4.05 2.19 -18.55
CA SER A 521 -5.46 2.58 -18.68
C SER A 521 -5.64 3.93 -19.37
N GLY A 522 -4.56 4.62 -19.76
CA GLY A 522 -4.63 5.91 -20.45
C GLY A 522 -5.09 7.06 -19.54
N CYS A 523 -4.87 6.96 -18.22
CA CYS A 523 -5.21 8.05 -17.30
C CYS A 523 -4.37 9.29 -17.57
N PRO A 524 -4.89 10.53 -17.28
CA PRO A 524 -4.14 11.76 -17.48
C PRO A 524 -2.75 11.74 -16.81
N LEU A 525 -1.74 12.31 -17.49
CA LEU A 525 -0.35 12.35 -16.99
C LEU A 525 -0.24 13.01 -15.62
N SER A 526 -0.99 14.07 -15.39
CA SER A 526 -1.05 14.79 -14.11
C SER A 526 -1.66 13.93 -12.99
N LEU A 527 -2.65 13.10 -13.30
CA LEU A 527 -3.22 12.16 -12.34
C LEU A 527 -2.17 11.12 -11.90
N ILE A 528 -1.41 10.56 -12.84
CA ILE A 528 -0.32 9.61 -12.56
C ILE A 528 0.74 10.26 -11.66
N THR A 529 1.16 11.49 -12.02
CA THR A 529 2.13 12.27 -11.25
C THR A 529 1.62 12.58 -9.84
N GLY A 530 0.36 13.00 -9.72
CA GLY A 530 -0.26 13.32 -8.44
C GLY A 530 -0.43 12.10 -7.54
N ILE A 531 -0.86 10.96 -8.07
CA ILE A 531 -0.97 9.69 -7.33
C ILE A 531 0.40 9.22 -6.83
N TYR A 532 1.47 9.38 -7.64
CA TYR A 532 2.83 9.14 -7.17
C TYR A 532 3.19 10.01 -5.97
N ALA A 533 2.95 11.31 -6.05
CA ALA A 533 3.28 12.23 -4.98
C ALA A 533 2.51 11.92 -3.68
N ILE A 534 1.20 11.63 -3.79
CA ILE A 534 0.35 11.22 -2.65
C ILE A 534 0.87 9.93 -2.04
N GLY A 535 1.04 8.88 -2.85
CA GLY A 535 1.45 7.55 -2.38
C GLY A 535 2.85 7.55 -1.76
N ASN A 536 3.81 8.24 -2.39
CA ASN A 536 5.16 8.42 -1.86
C ASN A 536 5.14 9.20 -0.54
N GLY A 537 4.37 10.31 -0.46
CA GLY A 537 4.22 11.11 0.75
C GLY A 537 3.64 10.26 1.91
N ILE A 538 2.54 9.56 1.68
CA ILE A 538 1.90 8.70 2.69
C ILE A 538 2.86 7.61 3.18
N SER A 539 3.51 6.90 2.26
CA SER A 539 4.46 5.84 2.61
C SER A 539 5.65 6.38 3.40
N ARG A 540 6.19 7.53 2.96
CA ARG A 540 7.33 8.16 3.62
C ARG A 540 7.01 8.68 5.01
N PHE A 541 5.80 9.20 5.23
CA PHE A 541 5.35 9.65 6.55
C PHE A 541 5.43 8.54 7.59
N VAL A 542 4.97 7.34 7.22
CA VAL A 542 5.03 6.15 8.09
C VAL A 542 6.47 5.67 8.26
N GLU A 543 7.22 5.49 7.17
CA GLU A 543 8.60 5.00 7.21
C GLU A 543 9.47 5.85 8.14
N GLU A 544 9.34 7.19 8.05
CA GLU A 544 10.15 8.12 8.83
C GLU A 544 9.95 7.98 10.35
N ALA A 545 8.76 7.62 10.78
CA ALA A 545 8.45 7.42 12.20
C ALA A 545 9.23 6.25 12.83
N TYR A 546 9.60 5.26 12.02
CA TYR A 546 10.34 4.06 12.45
C TYR A 546 11.85 4.15 12.18
N ARG A 547 12.34 5.25 11.60
CA ARG A 547 13.76 5.43 11.32
C ARG A 547 14.59 5.60 12.60
N GLY A 548 15.75 4.95 12.63
CA GLY A 548 16.70 4.99 13.75
C GLY A 548 17.79 6.05 13.61
N GLU A 549 17.96 6.61 12.42
CA GLU A 549 19.01 7.60 12.18
C GLU A 549 18.62 8.98 12.74
N PRO A 550 19.47 9.61 13.59
CA PRO A 550 19.14 10.86 14.29
C PRO A 550 19.22 12.13 13.42
N GLN A 551 19.29 12.00 12.10
CA GLN A 551 19.76 13.04 11.18
C GLN A 551 18.72 14.09 10.78
N THR A 552 17.44 13.94 11.14
CA THR A 552 16.43 14.93 10.78
C THR A 552 15.93 15.67 12.00
N PRO A 553 15.89 17.02 11.97
CA PRO A 553 15.37 17.82 13.07
C PRO A 553 13.88 17.52 13.28
N ILE A 554 13.46 17.60 14.54
CA ILE A 554 12.04 17.48 14.92
C ILE A 554 11.49 18.90 15.07
N PHE A 555 10.41 19.19 14.37
CA PHE A 555 9.70 20.45 14.45
C PHE A 555 8.21 20.18 14.68
N ALA A 556 7.60 20.84 15.65
CA ALA A 556 6.19 20.69 16.03
C ALA A 556 5.76 19.21 16.20
N GLY A 557 6.62 18.38 16.81
CA GLY A 557 6.33 16.96 17.10
C GLY A 557 6.54 16.00 15.94
N LEU A 558 6.84 16.47 14.74
CA LEU A 558 7.12 15.67 13.54
C LEU A 558 8.57 15.87 13.08
N ARG A 559 9.15 14.85 12.47
CA ARG A 559 10.45 14.94 11.80
C ARG A 559 10.32 15.75 10.51
N LEU A 560 11.39 16.42 10.10
CA LEU A 560 11.41 17.22 8.86
C LEU A 560 10.85 16.46 7.64
N TYR A 561 11.24 15.20 7.47
CA TYR A 561 10.76 14.39 6.35
C TYR A 561 9.29 14.00 6.45
N GLN A 562 8.68 14.00 7.64
CA GLN A 562 7.23 13.87 7.76
C GLN A 562 6.50 15.13 7.27
N TRP A 563 7.05 16.32 7.52
CA TRP A 563 6.52 17.57 6.98
C TRP A 563 6.64 17.64 5.45
N ILE A 564 7.78 17.21 4.91
CA ILE A 564 7.96 17.10 3.46
C ILE A 564 6.97 16.09 2.87
N ALA A 565 6.72 14.98 3.55
CA ALA A 565 5.74 13.99 3.13
C ALA A 565 4.31 14.57 3.08
N VAL A 566 3.92 15.39 4.05
CA VAL A 566 2.65 16.15 4.01
C VAL A 566 2.63 17.10 2.81
N GLY A 567 3.73 17.84 2.58
CA GLY A 567 3.86 18.70 1.40
C GLY A 567 3.73 17.95 0.07
N MET A 568 4.26 16.71 -0.01
CA MET A 568 4.11 15.84 -1.18
C MET A 568 2.64 15.43 -1.40
N VAL A 569 1.88 15.15 -0.35
CA VAL A 569 0.45 14.84 -0.47
C VAL A 569 -0.32 16.05 -1.00
N VAL A 570 -0.04 17.24 -0.48
CA VAL A 570 -0.67 18.49 -0.96
C VAL A 570 -0.31 18.76 -2.42
N LEU A 571 0.97 18.63 -2.79
CA LEU A 571 1.43 18.78 -4.17
C LEU A 571 0.74 17.77 -5.09
N GLY A 572 0.57 16.54 -4.63
CA GLY A 572 -0.13 15.49 -5.37
C GLY A 572 -1.61 15.85 -5.59
N ALA A 573 -2.28 16.40 -4.58
CA ALA A 573 -3.66 16.89 -4.72
C ALA A 573 -3.76 18.00 -5.78
N VAL A 574 -2.80 18.93 -5.81
CA VAL A 574 -2.72 19.97 -6.84
C VAL A 574 -2.50 19.35 -8.23
N PHE A 575 -1.56 18.41 -8.37
CA PHE A 575 -1.30 17.78 -9.67
C PHE A 575 -2.50 16.99 -10.19
N THR A 576 -3.20 16.24 -9.33
CA THR A 576 -4.41 15.52 -9.75
C THR A 576 -5.54 16.43 -10.22
N SER A 577 -5.47 17.74 -9.92
CA SER A 577 -6.47 18.74 -10.31
C SER A 577 -6.14 19.45 -11.64
N VAL A 578 -4.98 19.17 -12.24
CA VAL A 578 -4.57 19.78 -13.52
C VAL A 578 -4.98 18.86 -14.68
N SER A 579 -5.65 19.41 -15.69
CA SER A 579 -5.99 18.65 -16.89
C SER A 579 -4.78 18.50 -17.82
N THR A 580 -4.51 17.27 -18.23
CA THR A 580 -3.38 16.92 -19.12
C THR A 580 -3.78 15.82 -20.09
N PRO A 581 -3.04 15.64 -21.20
CA PRO A 581 -3.29 14.52 -22.10
C PRO A 581 -3.02 13.17 -21.43
N SER A 582 -3.51 12.12 -22.08
CA SER A 582 -3.21 10.73 -21.73
C SER A 582 -1.80 10.35 -22.19
N PRO A 583 -1.17 9.35 -21.51
CA PRO A 583 0.14 8.85 -21.91
C PRO A 583 0.08 8.08 -23.24
N THR A 584 1.18 8.04 -23.94
CA THR A 584 1.41 7.12 -25.06
C THR A 584 1.84 5.74 -24.55
N ALA A 585 1.72 4.71 -25.39
CA ALA A 585 2.24 3.39 -25.06
C ALA A 585 3.76 3.44 -24.87
N LEU A 586 4.26 2.64 -23.91
CA LEU A 586 5.69 2.51 -23.67
C LEU A 586 6.35 1.73 -24.82
N ASN A 587 7.44 2.26 -25.37
CA ASN A 587 8.19 1.62 -26.45
C ASN A 587 9.59 1.20 -25.97
N PHE A 588 9.75 -0.07 -25.63
CA PHE A 588 11.01 -0.68 -25.21
C PHE A 588 11.81 -1.19 -26.44
N SER A 589 12.31 -0.28 -27.24
CA SER A 589 13.18 -0.62 -28.38
C SER A 589 14.56 -1.11 -27.92
N THR A 590 15.30 -1.81 -28.81
CA THR A 590 16.69 -2.22 -28.54
C THR A 590 17.58 -1.02 -28.20
N HIS A 591 17.39 0.12 -28.88
CA HIS A 591 18.11 1.35 -28.58
C HIS A 591 17.88 1.84 -27.14
N VAL A 592 16.63 1.85 -26.66
CA VAL A 592 16.28 2.20 -25.27
C VAL A 592 16.99 1.27 -24.28
N LEU A 593 16.98 -0.03 -24.54
CA LEU A 593 17.62 -1.01 -23.65
C LEU A 593 19.15 -0.86 -23.64
N VAL A 594 19.78 -0.56 -24.77
CA VAL A 594 21.24 -0.31 -24.85
C VAL A 594 21.62 0.94 -24.05
N LEU A 595 20.90 2.06 -24.24
CA LEU A 595 21.16 3.28 -23.48
C LEU A 595 20.94 3.05 -21.96
N ALA A 596 19.86 2.41 -21.57
CA ALA A 596 19.60 2.09 -20.18
C ALA A 596 20.69 1.20 -19.56
N SER A 597 21.22 0.24 -20.36
CA SER A 597 22.34 -0.61 -19.93
C SER A 597 23.63 0.18 -19.73
N ALA A 598 23.92 1.15 -20.59
CA ALA A 598 25.07 2.05 -20.42
C ALA A 598 24.98 2.85 -19.12
N PHE A 599 23.80 3.45 -18.84
CA PHE A 599 23.55 4.14 -17.56
C PHE A 599 23.66 3.19 -16.36
N ALA A 600 23.19 1.95 -16.48
CA ALA A 600 23.30 0.94 -15.43
C ALA A 600 24.77 0.63 -15.08
N VAL A 601 25.63 0.46 -16.10
CA VAL A 601 27.05 0.23 -15.91
C VAL A 601 27.71 1.43 -15.21
N ILE A 602 27.43 2.66 -15.67
CA ILE A 602 27.95 3.87 -15.07
C ILE A 602 27.51 4.01 -13.61
N ALA A 603 26.22 3.84 -13.32
CA ALA A 603 25.69 3.96 -11.96
C ALA A 603 26.20 2.83 -11.05
N GLY A 604 26.27 1.60 -11.56
CA GLY A 604 26.83 0.45 -10.84
C GLY A 604 28.31 0.65 -10.50
N ALA A 605 29.10 1.14 -11.45
CA ALA A 605 30.50 1.47 -11.23
C ALA A 605 30.67 2.63 -10.24
N ALA A 606 29.94 3.74 -10.43
CA ALA A 606 30.01 4.91 -9.55
C ALA A 606 29.66 4.60 -8.08
N MET A 607 28.75 3.64 -7.86
CA MET A 607 28.28 3.28 -6.51
C MET A 607 28.86 1.96 -5.99
N GLY A 608 29.61 1.24 -6.79
CA GLY A 608 30.20 -0.05 -6.43
C GLY A 608 31.74 -0.05 -6.50
N ILE A 609 32.36 1.02 -6.97
CA ILE A 609 33.82 1.13 -7.07
C ILE A 609 34.28 2.35 -6.26
N ASP A 610 35.22 2.13 -5.35
CA ASP A 610 35.85 3.23 -4.60
C ASP A 610 37.37 3.01 -4.45
N PHE A 611 38.03 4.04 -3.90
CA PHE A 611 39.44 4.07 -3.65
C PHE A 611 39.71 4.28 -2.14
N PRO A 612 39.67 3.23 -1.32
CA PRO A 612 39.65 3.32 0.14
C PRO A 612 40.90 3.99 0.74
N GLU A 613 42.02 4.00 0.02
CA GLU A 613 43.27 4.63 0.45
C GLU A 613 43.40 6.11 0.04
N SER A 614 42.46 6.61 -0.75
CA SER A 614 42.45 8.01 -1.19
C SER A 614 41.87 8.94 -0.12
N ASN A 615 42.50 10.07 0.12
CA ASN A 615 41.99 11.14 0.98
C ASN A 615 41.08 12.14 0.25
N ARG A 616 40.85 11.95 -1.05
CA ARG A 616 39.99 12.84 -1.84
C ARG A 616 38.50 12.65 -1.47
N PRO A 617 37.73 13.74 -1.33
CA PRO A 617 36.33 13.67 -0.87
C PRO A 617 35.43 12.70 -1.64
N LEU A 618 35.55 12.63 -2.96
CA LEU A 618 34.71 11.79 -3.82
C LEU A 618 35.24 10.35 -3.99
N ALA A 619 36.39 10.01 -3.41
CA ALA A 619 37.00 8.69 -3.56
C ALA A 619 36.33 7.60 -2.72
N ARG A 620 35.45 7.95 -1.78
CA ARG A 620 34.79 7.05 -0.82
C ARG A 620 33.29 7.35 -0.78
N LEU A 621 32.59 6.95 -1.81
CA LEU A 621 31.12 7.15 -1.91
C LEU A 621 30.29 6.10 -1.10
N THR A 622 30.95 5.10 -0.54
CA THR A 622 30.33 3.97 0.19
C THR A 622 30.84 3.84 1.62
#